data_dddec6671a179f1588982ff160a4498c
#
_entry.id   dddec6671a179f1588982ff160a4498c
#
_cell.length_a   1.000
_cell.length_b   1.000
_cell.length_c   1.000
_cell.angle_alpha   90.00
_cell.angle_beta   90.00
_cell.angle_gamma   90.00
#
_symmetry.space_group_name_H-M   'P 1'
#
loop_
_entity.id
_entity.type
_entity.pdbx_description
1 polymer ?
#
loop_
_entity_poly.entity_id
_entity_poly.type
_entity_poly.pdbx_seq_one_letter_code
_entity_poly.pdbx_strand_id
1 'polypeptide(L)'
;MMHDDPNEAGLPPHDDAIPDEADQAAEATEGADEVNPLHHRRIRSFVTRAGRVSTGQRRALDEFGPRFVVPYAPELPDWNTIFGRSAPRILEIGFGMGASTAEIAAHRPGDDFLGVEVHEPGVGALLKLIGEQDLTNIRIIQHDAVEVLEHMIAPESLDGVHIFFPDPWHKARHHKRRLIQPPLVAHLASRLKPGAYLHCATDWQNYAEQMLEVLGAEPSLENTAADYAPRPDYRPVTKFERRGLRLGHGVWDLVFRKRAS
;
A
#
# COMPACT_ATOMS: atom_id res chain seq x y z
N MET A 1 45.89 4.54 -37.51
CA MET A 1 45.92 4.78 -36.06
C MET A 1 44.51 4.66 -35.57
N MET A 2 44.15 3.50 -35.08
CA MET A 2 42.87 3.21 -34.43
C MET A 2 42.96 3.61 -32.96
N HIS A 3 42.04 4.43 -32.48
CA HIS A 3 41.89 4.70 -31.04
C HIS A 3 40.82 3.72 -30.50
N ASP A 4 41.28 2.78 -29.71
CA ASP A 4 40.47 1.95 -28.85
C ASP A 4 39.93 2.82 -27.71
N ASP A 5 38.61 2.82 -27.54
CA ASP A 5 37.87 3.41 -26.41
C ASP A 5 37.61 2.30 -25.36
N PRO A 6 38.22 2.33 -24.18
CA PRO A 6 38.03 1.33 -23.16
C PRO A 6 37.04 1.82 -22.11
N ASN A 7 35.72 1.80 -22.35
CA ASN A 7 34.74 2.01 -21.28
C ASN A 7 33.38 1.36 -21.52
N GLU A 8 33.38 0.06 -21.78
CA GLU A 8 32.22 -0.79 -21.53
C GLU A 8 32.47 -1.64 -20.28
N ALA A 9 32.42 -1.00 -19.11
CA ALA A 9 32.31 -1.72 -17.86
C ALA A 9 30.83 -2.08 -17.66
N GLY A 10 30.46 -3.29 -18.09
CA GLY A 10 29.16 -3.88 -17.76
C GLY A 10 28.96 -3.93 -16.24
N LEU A 11 27.84 -3.37 -15.79
CA LEU A 11 27.37 -3.49 -14.41
C LEU A 11 27.20 -4.97 -14.06
N PRO A 12 27.69 -5.44 -12.91
CA PRO A 12 27.49 -6.83 -12.49
C PRO A 12 25.98 -7.11 -12.26
N PRO A 13 25.54 -8.33 -12.53
CA PRO A 13 24.15 -8.69 -12.24
C PRO A 13 23.88 -8.58 -10.73
N HIS A 14 22.81 -7.90 -10.36
CA HIS A 14 22.32 -7.74 -9.00
C HIS A 14 21.72 -9.06 -8.49
N ASP A 15 22.55 -9.98 -8.03
CA ASP A 15 22.11 -11.28 -7.50
C ASP A 15 22.44 -11.50 -6.00
N ASP A 16 22.87 -10.46 -5.29
CA ASP A 16 23.08 -10.50 -3.83
C ASP A 16 22.01 -9.71 -3.06
N ALA A 17 20.72 -9.90 -3.41
CA ALA A 17 19.63 -9.44 -2.57
C ALA A 17 19.61 -10.33 -1.31
N ILE A 18 19.92 -9.75 -0.15
CA ILE A 18 19.64 -10.37 1.15
C ILE A 18 18.15 -10.75 1.12
N PRO A 19 17.79 -12.03 1.39
CA PRO A 19 16.38 -12.45 1.35
C PRO A 19 15.56 -11.57 2.27
N ASP A 20 14.48 -10.96 1.73
CA ASP A 20 13.57 -10.17 2.51
C ASP A 20 12.98 -11.04 3.63
N GLU A 21 12.80 -10.46 4.82
CA GLU A 21 12.16 -11.16 5.93
C GLU A 21 10.75 -11.67 5.54
N ALA A 22 10.07 -11.02 4.56
CA ALA A 22 8.80 -11.49 4.02
C ALA A 22 8.93 -12.82 3.28
N ASP A 23 10.00 -13.00 2.52
CA ASP A 23 10.29 -14.26 1.81
C ASP A 23 10.60 -15.41 2.79
N GLN A 24 11.33 -15.13 3.89
CA GLN A 24 11.63 -16.12 4.92
C GLN A 24 10.38 -16.54 5.71
N ALA A 25 9.52 -15.56 6.03
CA ALA A 25 8.25 -15.83 6.70
C ALA A 25 7.27 -16.61 5.81
N ALA A 26 7.31 -16.41 4.47
CA ALA A 26 6.51 -17.16 3.51
C ALA A 26 6.93 -18.64 3.45
N GLU A 27 8.23 -18.94 3.51
CA GLU A 27 8.73 -20.33 3.56
C GLU A 27 8.29 -21.07 4.84
N ALA A 28 8.24 -20.37 5.97
CA ALA A 28 7.76 -20.91 7.23
C ALA A 28 6.24 -21.22 7.22
N THR A 29 5.46 -20.51 6.40
CA THR A 29 4.00 -20.72 6.29
C THR A 29 3.63 -21.76 5.22
N GLU A 30 4.48 -22.02 4.20
CA GLU A 30 4.21 -23.07 3.21
C GLU A 30 4.25 -24.48 3.82
N GLY A 31 5.07 -24.72 4.84
CA GLY A 31 5.11 -25.98 5.58
C GLY A 31 3.88 -26.24 6.47
N ALA A 32 3.06 -25.23 6.75
CA ALA A 32 1.86 -25.35 7.56
C ALA A 32 0.56 -25.48 6.72
N ASP A 33 0.61 -25.15 5.44
CA ASP A 33 -0.58 -25.15 4.55
C ASP A 33 -0.83 -26.52 3.86
N GLU A 34 0.07 -27.51 3.97
CA GLU A 34 -0.09 -28.82 3.30
C GLU A 34 -1.08 -29.79 3.96
N VAL A 35 -1.75 -29.44 5.05
CA VAL A 35 -2.47 -30.43 5.89
C VAL A 35 -3.98 -30.43 5.69
N ASN A 36 -4.60 -29.60 4.81
CA ASN A 36 -6.06 -29.68 4.63
C ASN A 36 -6.57 -29.40 3.20
N PRO A 37 -6.89 -30.45 2.38
CA PRO A 37 -7.32 -30.29 1.00
C PRO A 37 -8.75 -29.74 0.80
N LEU A 38 -9.52 -29.49 1.85
CA LEU A 38 -10.95 -29.12 1.76
C LEU A 38 -11.25 -27.63 1.95
N HIS A 39 -10.26 -26.80 2.27
CA HIS A 39 -10.42 -25.36 2.28
C HIS A 39 -9.40 -24.73 1.33
N HIS A 40 -9.84 -24.29 0.17
CA HIS A 40 -9.09 -23.35 -0.68
C HIS A 40 -8.88 -22.05 0.13
N ARG A 41 -7.85 -22.03 0.98
CA ARG A 41 -7.41 -20.81 1.64
C ARG A 41 -6.98 -19.84 0.56
N ARG A 42 -7.66 -18.71 0.47
CA ARG A 42 -7.27 -17.60 -0.38
C ARG A 42 -5.81 -17.26 -0.11
N ILE A 43 -4.98 -17.19 -1.17
CA ILE A 43 -3.59 -16.75 -1.09
C ILE A 43 -3.59 -15.33 -0.54
N ARG A 44 -2.99 -15.13 0.65
CA ARG A 44 -2.87 -13.81 1.26
C ARG A 44 -1.66 -13.07 0.69
N SER A 45 -1.83 -11.79 0.41
CA SER A 45 -0.77 -10.87 -0.04
C SER A 45 0.14 -10.40 1.10
N PHE A 46 -0.13 -10.78 2.33
CA PHE A 46 0.61 -10.40 3.52
C PHE A 46 0.88 -11.61 4.42
N VAL A 47 1.89 -11.46 5.27
CA VAL A 47 2.18 -12.39 6.37
C VAL A 47 1.88 -11.67 7.68
N THR A 48 1.00 -12.25 8.50
CA THR A 48 0.76 -11.73 9.85
C THR A 48 1.99 -12.03 10.70
N ARG A 49 2.84 -11.03 10.91
CA ARG A 49 3.99 -11.14 11.80
C ARG A 49 3.54 -10.79 13.22
N ALA A 50 3.93 -11.59 14.21
CA ALA A 50 3.82 -11.21 15.61
C ALA A 50 4.89 -10.13 15.91
N GLY A 51 4.62 -8.89 15.49
CA GLY A 51 5.49 -7.76 15.75
C GLY A 51 5.41 -7.35 17.23
N ARG A 52 6.55 -6.98 17.82
CA ARG A 52 6.57 -6.46 19.18
C ARG A 52 6.05 -5.01 19.20
N VAL A 53 4.93 -4.79 19.87
CA VAL A 53 4.40 -3.44 20.12
C VAL A 53 5.25 -2.77 21.20
N SER A 54 5.81 -1.60 20.91
CA SER A 54 6.58 -0.82 21.89
C SER A 54 5.64 -0.20 22.94
N THR A 55 6.20 0.22 24.09
CA THR A 55 5.41 0.88 25.14
C THR A 55 4.71 2.13 24.64
N GLY A 56 5.36 2.95 23.79
CA GLY A 56 4.75 4.14 23.23
C GLY A 56 3.60 3.83 22.26
N GLN A 57 3.73 2.78 21.45
CA GLN A 57 2.66 2.32 20.57
C GLN A 57 1.48 1.74 21.37
N ARG A 58 1.74 0.96 22.43
CA ARG A 58 0.69 0.44 23.31
C ARG A 58 -0.10 1.57 23.95
N ARG A 59 0.60 2.57 24.52
CA ARG A 59 -0.05 3.75 25.07
C ARG A 59 -0.91 4.47 24.01
N ALA A 60 -0.44 4.63 22.79
CA ALA A 60 -1.20 5.28 21.73
C ALA A 60 -2.44 4.45 21.32
N LEU A 61 -2.34 3.11 21.30
CA LEU A 61 -3.49 2.21 21.08
C LEU A 61 -4.56 2.40 22.16
N ASP A 62 -4.15 2.48 23.41
CA ASP A 62 -5.07 2.64 24.55
C ASP A 62 -5.73 4.03 24.57
N GLU A 63 -4.97 5.09 24.27
CA GLU A 63 -5.42 6.49 24.36
C GLU A 63 -6.22 6.93 23.12
N PHE A 64 -5.70 6.64 21.91
CA PHE A 64 -6.29 7.14 20.65
C PHE A 64 -7.09 6.08 19.89
N GLY A 65 -6.85 4.79 20.16
CA GLY A 65 -7.55 3.69 19.49
C GLY A 65 -9.07 3.83 19.51
N PRO A 66 -9.72 4.09 20.67
CA PRO A 66 -11.17 4.22 20.74
C PRO A 66 -11.78 5.29 19.82
N ARG A 67 -11.01 6.31 19.47
CA ARG A 67 -11.46 7.42 18.61
C ARG A 67 -11.13 7.22 17.14
N PHE A 68 -9.98 6.62 16.83
CA PHE A 68 -9.44 6.61 15.48
C PHE A 68 -9.46 5.25 14.80
N VAL A 69 -9.53 4.15 15.56
CA VAL A 69 -9.67 2.80 15.00
C VAL A 69 -11.13 2.44 14.86
N VAL A 70 -11.54 2.17 13.62
CA VAL A 70 -12.87 1.71 13.28
C VAL A 70 -12.83 0.17 13.22
N PRO A 71 -13.60 -0.53 14.04
CA PRO A 71 -13.69 -1.97 13.98
C PRO A 71 -14.17 -2.44 12.61
N TYR A 72 -13.58 -3.51 12.11
CA TYR A 72 -14.12 -4.17 10.92
C TYR A 72 -15.51 -4.74 11.24
N ALA A 73 -16.45 -4.48 10.33
CA ALA A 73 -17.75 -5.10 10.29
C ALA A 73 -18.14 -5.39 8.83
N PRO A 74 -18.86 -6.51 8.55
CA PRO A 74 -19.27 -6.85 7.18
C PRO A 74 -20.51 -6.04 6.76
N GLU A 75 -20.44 -4.73 6.89
CA GLU A 75 -21.50 -3.77 6.57
C GLU A 75 -20.92 -2.42 6.15
N LEU A 76 -21.69 -1.65 5.38
CA LEU A 76 -21.28 -0.31 4.93
C LEU A 76 -21.46 0.70 6.07
N PRO A 77 -20.37 1.30 6.61
CA PRO A 77 -20.48 2.33 7.62
C PRO A 77 -20.85 3.68 7.01
N ASP A 78 -21.46 4.54 7.81
CA ASP A 78 -21.59 5.96 7.47
C ASP A 78 -20.29 6.71 7.79
N TRP A 79 -19.43 6.80 6.80
CA TRP A 79 -18.13 7.46 6.92
C TRP A 79 -18.25 8.96 7.24
N ASN A 80 -19.30 9.62 6.79
CA ASN A 80 -19.49 11.04 7.11
C ASN A 80 -19.77 11.25 8.60
N THR A 81 -20.55 10.36 9.21
CA THR A 81 -20.77 10.35 10.66
C THR A 81 -19.48 10.02 11.41
N ILE A 82 -18.71 9.02 10.95
CA ILE A 82 -17.45 8.60 11.60
C ILE A 82 -16.39 9.71 11.55
N PHE A 83 -16.28 10.46 10.45
CA PHE A 83 -15.39 11.61 10.35
C PHE A 83 -15.97 12.91 10.94
N GLY A 84 -17.30 12.98 11.09
CA GLY A 84 -18.03 14.17 11.51
C GLY A 84 -18.15 15.24 10.41
N ARG A 85 -17.88 14.88 9.14
CA ARG A 85 -17.95 15.77 7.98
C ARG A 85 -18.10 14.99 6.67
N SER A 86 -18.45 15.69 5.60
CA SER A 86 -18.37 15.18 4.23
C SER A 86 -17.15 15.81 3.54
N ALA A 87 -16.20 14.99 3.14
CA ALA A 87 -14.95 15.38 2.49
C ALA A 87 -14.53 14.34 1.46
N PRO A 88 -13.63 14.67 0.50
CA PRO A 88 -12.99 13.68 -0.36
C PRO A 88 -12.34 12.58 0.48
N ARG A 89 -12.50 11.32 0.05
CA ARG A 89 -12.04 10.16 0.83
C ARG A 89 -10.96 9.40 0.10
N ILE A 90 -9.82 9.26 0.77
CA ILE A 90 -8.64 8.57 0.27
C ILE A 90 -8.43 7.30 1.09
N LEU A 91 -8.35 6.15 0.42
CA LEU A 91 -8.00 4.87 1.04
C LEU A 91 -6.51 4.62 0.88
N GLU A 92 -5.80 4.32 1.97
CA GLU A 92 -4.42 3.83 1.91
C GLU A 92 -4.36 2.38 2.39
N ILE A 93 -3.81 1.49 1.55
CA ILE A 93 -3.67 0.07 1.86
C ILE A 93 -2.21 -0.23 2.21
N GLY A 94 -1.99 -0.78 3.41
CA GLY A 94 -0.66 -1.17 3.88
C GLY A 94 0.20 0.04 4.26
N PHE A 95 -0.31 0.92 5.11
CA PHE A 95 0.42 2.14 5.51
C PHE A 95 1.68 1.89 6.36
N GLY A 96 1.95 0.64 6.74
CA GLY A 96 3.13 0.28 7.53
C GLY A 96 3.20 1.04 8.86
N MET A 97 4.28 1.79 9.10
CA MET A 97 4.43 2.61 10.32
C MET A 97 3.73 3.98 10.23
N GLY A 98 3.06 4.29 9.12
CA GLY A 98 2.16 5.43 8.97
C GLY A 98 2.82 6.80 8.83
N ALA A 99 4.15 6.89 8.69
CA ALA A 99 4.83 8.19 8.60
C ALA A 99 4.41 8.97 7.35
N SER A 100 4.31 8.32 6.18
CA SER A 100 3.84 8.96 4.94
C SER A 100 2.37 9.33 5.03
N THR A 101 1.54 8.46 5.61
CA THR A 101 0.10 8.71 5.83
C THR A 101 -0.14 9.95 6.67
N ALA A 102 0.57 10.06 7.81
CA ALA A 102 0.46 11.21 8.70
C ALA A 102 0.92 12.51 8.00
N GLU A 103 2.05 12.47 7.28
CA GLU A 103 2.57 13.63 6.56
C GLU A 103 1.61 14.07 5.43
N ILE A 104 1.07 13.14 4.64
CA ILE A 104 0.08 13.45 3.59
C ILE A 104 -1.19 14.04 4.19
N ALA A 105 -1.71 13.43 5.26
CA ALA A 105 -2.94 13.91 5.92
C ALA A 105 -2.77 15.30 6.54
N ALA A 106 -1.60 15.62 7.10
CA ALA A 106 -1.28 16.94 7.63
C ALA A 106 -1.26 18.01 6.53
N HIS A 107 -0.75 17.68 5.33
CA HIS A 107 -0.72 18.61 4.18
C HIS A 107 -2.04 18.70 3.42
N ARG A 108 -2.96 17.77 3.64
CA ARG A 108 -4.27 17.70 2.99
C ARG A 108 -5.41 17.67 4.02
N PRO A 109 -5.57 18.70 4.87
CA PRO A 109 -6.57 18.72 5.93
C PRO A 109 -8.02 18.74 5.41
N GLY A 110 -8.22 19.06 4.13
CA GLY A 110 -9.52 19.02 3.46
C GLY A 110 -9.98 17.63 3.07
N ASP A 111 -9.11 16.63 3.10
CA ASP A 111 -9.43 15.25 2.74
C ASP A 111 -9.50 14.35 3.97
N ASP A 112 -10.26 13.27 3.87
CA ASP A 112 -10.37 12.21 4.88
C ASP A 112 -9.59 10.98 4.44
N PHE A 113 -8.75 10.44 5.31
CA PHE A 113 -7.89 9.30 5.05
C PHE A 113 -8.36 8.05 5.80
N LEU A 114 -8.61 6.97 5.06
CA LEU A 114 -8.85 5.63 5.60
C LEU A 114 -7.57 4.82 5.45
N GLY A 115 -6.89 4.53 6.53
CA GLY A 115 -5.72 3.64 6.54
C GLY A 115 -6.13 2.21 6.87
N VAL A 116 -5.75 1.26 6.03
CA VAL A 116 -5.96 -0.17 6.27
C VAL A 116 -4.61 -0.85 6.46
N GLU A 117 -4.45 -1.53 7.60
CA GLU A 117 -3.21 -2.24 7.94
C GLU A 117 -3.54 -3.49 8.79
N VAL A 118 -2.79 -4.56 8.60
CA VAL A 118 -2.95 -5.80 9.38
C VAL A 118 -2.01 -5.88 10.58
N HIS A 119 -0.93 -5.10 10.56
CA HIS A 119 0.17 -5.17 11.51
C HIS A 119 -0.05 -4.20 12.69
N GLU A 120 -0.37 -4.73 13.89
CA GLU A 120 -0.69 -3.94 15.08
C GLU A 120 0.38 -2.88 15.44
N PRO A 121 1.71 -3.16 15.40
CA PRO A 121 2.71 -2.13 15.63
C PRO A 121 2.62 -0.94 14.68
N GLY A 122 2.21 -1.16 13.43
CA GLY A 122 1.96 -0.09 12.46
C GLY A 122 0.78 0.78 12.87
N VAL A 123 -0.33 0.15 13.27
CA VAL A 123 -1.50 0.85 13.81
C VAL A 123 -1.12 1.71 15.01
N GLY A 124 -0.39 1.15 15.98
CA GLY A 124 0.08 1.89 17.16
C GLY A 124 1.04 3.03 16.81
N ALA A 125 1.87 2.86 15.76
CA ALA A 125 2.78 3.92 15.31
C ALA A 125 2.02 5.08 14.65
N LEU A 126 1.04 4.80 13.80
CA LEU A 126 0.21 5.85 13.18
C LEU A 126 -0.63 6.58 14.23
N LEU A 127 -1.23 5.86 15.19
CA LEU A 127 -1.96 6.48 16.31
C LEU A 127 -1.09 7.43 17.13
N LYS A 128 0.18 7.05 17.37
CA LYS A 128 1.14 7.92 18.03
C LYS A 128 1.38 9.22 17.23
N LEU A 129 1.57 9.11 15.89
CA LEU A 129 1.74 10.28 15.03
C LEU A 129 0.48 11.15 14.98
N ILE A 130 -0.72 10.55 14.98
CA ILE A 130 -1.99 11.26 15.07
C ILE A 130 -2.05 12.11 16.33
N GLY A 131 -1.68 11.55 17.48
CA GLY A 131 -1.67 12.31 18.75
C GLY A 131 -0.57 13.38 18.80
N GLU A 132 0.64 13.10 18.29
CA GLU A 132 1.75 14.05 18.28
C GLU A 132 1.54 15.26 17.35
N GLN A 133 0.71 15.11 16.30
CA GLN A 133 0.46 16.12 15.28
C GLN A 133 -0.99 16.67 15.31
N ASP A 134 -1.79 16.26 16.30
CA ASP A 134 -3.20 16.65 16.44
C ASP A 134 -4.04 16.40 15.16
N LEU A 135 -3.77 15.30 14.44
CA LEU A 135 -4.46 14.97 13.22
C LEU A 135 -5.89 14.49 13.51
N THR A 136 -6.87 15.01 12.77
CA THR A 136 -8.29 14.66 12.96
C THR A 136 -8.91 13.94 11.77
N ASN A 137 -8.25 13.98 10.63
CA ASN A 137 -8.73 13.53 9.33
C ASN A 137 -8.24 12.12 8.93
N ILE A 138 -7.86 11.29 9.89
CA ILE A 138 -7.47 9.90 9.66
C ILE A 138 -8.42 8.97 10.44
N ARG A 139 -8.78 7.84 9.83
CA ARG A 139 -9.36 6.67 10.52
C ARG A 139 -8.61 5.43 10.09
N ILE A 140 -8.50 4.47 11.00
CA ILE A 140 -7.70 3.25 10.80
C ILE A 140 -8.62 2.05 10.89
N ILE A 141 -8.44 1.09 9.99
CA ILE A 141 -9.08 -0.23 10.06
C ILE A 141 -7.97 -1.27 10.12
N GLN A 142 -7.90 -2.00 11.22
CA GLN A 142 -6.93 -3.08 11.38
C GLN A 142 -7.53 -4.39 10.87
N HIS A 143 -7.45 -4.62 9.55
CA HIS A 143 -8.03 -5.81 8.92
C HIS A 143 -7.45 -6.07 7.52
N ASP A 144 -7.82 -7.21 6.90
CA ASP A 144 -7.50 -7.50 5.49
C ASP A 144 -8.17 -6.47 4.56
N ALA A 145 -7.36 -5.79 3.75
CA ALA A 145 -7.83 -4.74 2.86
C ALA A 145 -8.87 -5.22 1.84
N VAL A 146 -8.82 -6.49 1.43
CA VAL A 146 -9.79 -7.01 0.46
C VAL A 146 -11.16 -7.17 1.09
N GLU A 147 -11.24 -7.65 2.34
CA GLU A 147 -12.49 -7.74 3.09
C GLU A 147 -13.05 -6.35 3.43
N VAL A 148 -12.16 -5.40 3.76
CA VAL A 148 -12.55 -3.99 3.96
C VAL A 148 -13.17 -3.41 2.69
N LEU A 149 -12.50 -3.58 1.53
CA LEU A 149 -13.02 -3.13 0.24
C LEU A 149 -14.38 -3.77 -0.10
N GLU A 150 -14.54 -5.05 0.21
CA GLU A 150 -15.76 -5.79 -0.09
C GLU A 150 -16.95 -5.32 0.73
N HIS A 151 -16.75 -5.12 2.04
CA HIS A 151 -17.84 -4.93 2.97
C HIS A 151 -18.02 -3.49 3.46
N MET A 152 -16.93 -2.72 3.58
CA MET A 152 -16.97 -1.40 4.22
C MET A 152 -16.85 -0.23 3.24
N ILE A 153 -16.55 -0.46 1.98
CA ILE A 153 -16.38 0.60 0.96
C ILE A 153 -17.46 0.47 -0.11
N ALA A 154 -18.34 1.44 -0.20
CA ALA A 154 -19.38 1.45 -1.22
C ALA A 154 -18.79 1.64 -2.64
N PRO A 155 -19.44 1.13 -3.71
CA PRO A 155 -19.08 1.48 -5.07
C PRO A 155 -19.04 3.00 -5.27
N GLU A 156 -18.09 3.46 -6.09
CA GLU A 156 -17.93 4.87 -6.48
C GLU A 156 -17.95 5.86 -5.29
N SER A 157 -17.27 5.47 -4.17
CA SER A 157 -17.26 6.29 -2.96
C SER A 157 -15.87 6.86 -2.60
N LEU A 158 -14.81 6.41 -3.27
CA LEU A 158 -13.44 6.88 -3.03
C LEU A 158 -13.02 7.95 -4.05
N ASP A 159 -12.35 8.98 -3.56
CA ASP A 159 -11.73 10.04 -4.36
C ASP A 159 -10.26 9.72 -4.71
N GLY A 160 -9.68 8.74 -4.04
CA GLY A 160 -8.34 8.23 -4.33
C GLY A 160 -7.99 6.96 -3.55
N VAL A 161 -6.99 6.24 -4.06
CA VAL A 161 -6.40 5.08 -3.39
C VAL A 161 -4.88 5.20 -3.43
N HIS A 162 -4.22 4.93 -2.32
CA HIS A 162 -2.77 4.85 -2.17
C HIS A 162 -2.35 3.42 -1.83
N ILE A 163 -1.34 2.90 -2.55
CA ILE A 163 -0.67 1.62 -2.26
C ILE A 163 0.82 1.84 -2.45
N PHE A 164 1.52 2.14 -1.37
CA PHE A 164 2.93 2.52 -1.42
C PHE A 164 3.83 1.41 -0.87
N PHE A 165 4.81 1.01 -1.68
CA PHE A 165 5.84 0.02 -1.35
C PHE A 165 5.28 -1.30 -0.78
N PRO A 166 4.27 -1.92 -1.45
CA PRO A 166 3.79 -3.23 -1.04
C PRO A 166 4.88 -4.28 -1.22
N ASP A 167 4.82 -5.36 -0.43
CA ASP A 167 5.80 -6.45 -0.47
C ASP A 167 6.06 -6.92 -1.91
N PRO A 168 7.30 -6.84 -2.43
CA PRO A 168 7.61 -7.16 -3.82
C PRO A 168 7.67 -8.66 -4.09
N TRP A 169 7.80 -9.51 -3.06
CA TRP A 169 7.90 -10.96 -3.18
C TRP A 169 8.95 -11.36 -4.23
N HIS A 170 10.23 -11.17 -3.96
CA HIS A 170 11.35 -11.25 -4.91
C HIS A 170 11.41 -12.58 -5.67
N LYS A 171 11.11 -13.72 -5.02
CA LYS A 171 11.17 -15.03 -5.66
C LYS A 171 9.98 -15.22 -6.61
N ALA A 172 10.24 -15.62 -7.86
CA ALA A 172 9.22 -15.80 -8.89
C ALA A 172 8.04 -16.69 -8.45
N ARG A 173 8.31 -17.76 -7.66
CA ARG A 173 7.25 -18.63 -7.11
C ARG A 173 6.29 -17.91 -6.16
N HIS A 174 6.69 -16.74 -5.59
CA HIS A 174 5.90 -15.94 -4.67
C HIS A 174 5.17 -14.77 -5.36
N HIS A 175 5.38 -14.49 -6.65
CA HIS A 175 4.71 -13.40 -7.37
C HIS A 175 3.18 -13.50 -7.30
N LYS A 176 2.61 -14.70 -7.16
CA LYS A 176 1.18 -14.93 -6.90
C LYS A 176 0.68 -14.29 -5.59
N ARG A 177 1.59 -13.92 -4.65
CA ARG A 177 1.28 -13.25 -3.39
C ARG A 177 1.30 -11.71 -3.50
N ARG A 178 1.84 -11.16 -4.59
CA ARG A 178 1.84 -9.71 -4.82
C ARG A 178 0.44 -9.14 -4.71
N LEU A 179 0.32 -8.00 -4.04
CA LEU A 179 -0.97 -7.38 -3.76
C LEU A 179 -1.67 -6.92 -5.05
N ILE A 180 -0.91 -6.29 -5.96
CA ILE A 180 -1.46 -5.79 -7.23
C ILE A 180 -1.66 -6.94 -8.20
N GLN A 181 -2.89 -7.44 -8.24
CA GLN A 181 -3.36 -8.51 -9.12
C GLN A 181 -4.70 -8.10 -9.77
N PRO A 182 -5.08 -8.65 -10.94
CA PRO A 182 -6.28 -8.24 -11.64
C PRO A 182 -7.56 -8.22 -10.79
N PRO A 183 -7.85 -9.23 -9.93
CA PRO A 183 -9.07 -9.19 -9.11
C PRO A 183 -9.13 -8.02 -8.13
N LEU A 184 -7.99 -7.68 -7.50
CA LEU A 184 -7.95 -6.53 -6.60
C LEU A 184 -8.08 -5.22 -7.37
N VAL A 185 -7.41 -5.09 -8.52
CA VAL A 185 -7.45 -3.86 -9.32
C VAL A 185 -8.88 -3.59 -9.83
N ALA A 186 -9.58 -4.60 -10.34
CA ALA A 186 -10.99 -4.47 -10.72
C ALA A 186 -11.87 -4.06 -9.55
N HIS A 187 -11.62 -4.62 -8.36
CA HIS A 187 -12.34 -4.27 -7.14
C HIS A 187 -12.07 -2.82 -6.72
N LEU A 188 -10.81 -2.38 -6.68
CA LEU A 188 -10.43 -0.99 -6.41
C LEU A 188 -11.07 -0.03 -7.40
N ALA A 189 -11.00 -0.34 -8.69
CA ALA A 189 -11.60 0.45 -9.74
C ALA A 189 -13.12 0.62 -9.57
N SER A 190 -13.82 -0.43 -9.09
CA SER A 190 -15.26 -0.33 -8.78
C SER A 190 -15.59 0.58 -7.60
N ARG A 191 -14.64 0.81 -6.69
CA ARG A 191 -14.81 1.69 -5.51
C ARG A 191 -14.46 3.14 -5.79
N LEU A 192 -13.67 3.42 -6.82
CA LEU A 192 -13.29 4.75 -7.24
C LEU A 192 -14.45 5.48 -7.92
N LYS A 193 -14.66 6.73 -7.57
CA LYS A 193 -15.54 7.65 -8.32
C LYS A 193 -14.98 7.89 -9.71
N PRO A 194 -15.81 8.21 -10.71
CA PRO A 194 -15.35 8.72 -12.00
C PRO A 194 -14.37 9.90 -11.80
N GLY A 195 -13.21 9.85 -12.46
CA GLY A 195 -12.15 10.86 -12.33
C GLY A 195 -11.25 10.73 -11.09
N ALA A 196 -11.58 9.87 -10.11
CA ALA A 196 -10.73 9.58 -8.96
C ALA A 196 -9.48 8.79 -9.37
N TYR A 197 -8.46 8.77 -8.51
CA TYR A 197 -7.16 8.21 -8.85
C TYR A 197 -6.77 6.99 -8.00
N LEU A 198 -5.95 6.12 -8.61
CA LEU A 198 -5.21 5.04 -7.94
C LEU A 198 -3.72 5.34 -8.10
N HIS A 199 -3.00 5.47 -6.98
CA HIS A 199 -1.57 5.71 -6.97
C HIS A 199 -0.84 4.56 -6.29
N CYS A 200 -0.02 3.85 -7.05
CA CYS A 200 0.90 2.83 -6.57
C CYS A 200 2.33 3.34 -6.68
N ALA A 201 3.19 2.98 -5.71
CA ALA A 201 4.62 3.24 -5.78
C ALA A 201 5.40 2.00 -5.32
N THR A 202 6.53 1.73 -5.97
CA THR A 202 7.45 0.64 -5.60
C THR A 202 8.89 1.03 -5.95
N ASP A 203 9.86 0.46 -5.21
CA ASP A 203 11.30 0.56 -5.48
C ASP A 203 11.85 -0.72 -6.13
N TRP A 204 10.97 -1.64 -6.54
CA TRP A 204 11.31 -2.92 -7.18
C TRP A 204 10.87 -2.93 -8.64
N GLN A 205 11.82 -2.83 -9.58
CA GLN A 205 11.55 -2.68 -11.01
C GLN A 205 10.62 -3.76 -11.58
N ASN A 206 10.92 -5.02 -11.32
CA ASN A 206 10.09 -6.14 -11.82
C ASN A 206 8.64 -6.08 -11.29
N TYR A 207 8.45 -5.52 -10.09
CA TYR A 207 7.09 -5.30 -9.58
C TYR A 207 6.44 -4.08 -10.20
N ALA A 208 7.20 -3.01 -10.49
CA ALA A 208 6.71 -1.85 -11.22
C ALA A 208 6.20 -2.23 -12.62
N GLU A 209 6.95 -3.08 -13.33
CA GLU A 209 6.56 -3.62 -14.65
C GLU A 209 5.25 -4.42 -14.57
N GLN A 210 5.13 -5.32 -13.59
CA GLN A 210 3.89 -6.06 -13.35
C GLN A 210 2.72 -5.14 -12.96
N MET A 211 2.94 -4.13 -12.10
CA MET A 211 1.92 -3.15 -11.75
C MET A 211 1.42 -2.41 -12.99
N LEU A 212 2.34 -1.96 -13.86
CA LEU A 212 2.01 -1.25 -15.09
C LEU A 212 1.14 -2.11 -16.01
N GLU A 213 1.51 -3.38 -16.18
CA GLU A 213 0.74 -4.36 -16.97
C GLU A 213 -0.67 -4.57 -16.38
N VAL A 214 -0.75 -4.88 -15.08
CA VAL A 214 -2.04 -5.22 -14.43
C VAL A 214 -2.97 -4.02 -14.35
N LEU A 215 -2.46 -2.84 -14.01
CA LEU A 215 -3.25 -1.61 -13.96
C LEU A 215 -3.68 -1.16 -15.36
N GLY A 216 -2.80 -1.28 -16.35
CA GLY A 216 -3.10 -0.95 -17.75
C GLY A 216 -4.09 -1.88 -18.42
N ALA A 217 -4.22 -3.12 -17.94
CA ALA A 217 -5.20 -4.10 -18.42
C ALA A 217 -6.62 -3.84 -17.86
N GLU A 218 -6.80 -3.03 -16.82
CA GLU A 218 -8.13 -2.71 -16.25
C GLU A 218 -8.86 -1.69 -17.16
N PRO A 219 -9.95 -2.08 -17.86
CA PRO A 219 -10.57 -1.21 -18.87
C PRO A 219 -11.12 0.11 -18.32
N SER A 220 -11.49 0.13 -17.05
CA SER A 220 -12.07 1.32 -16.39
C SER A 220 -11.03 2.30 -15.86
N LEU A 221 -9.74 1.97 -15.97
CA LEU A 221 -8.63 2.83 -15.60
C LEU A 221 -7.89 3.38 -16.83
N GLU A 222 -7.26 4.52 -16.69
CA GLU A 222 -6.34 5.07 -17.68
C GLU A 222 -5.05 5.55 -17.00
N ASN A 223 -3.91 5.25 -17.58
CA ASN A 223 -2.63 5.75 -17.10
C ASN A 223 -2.56 7.27 -17.33
N THR A 224 -2.10 8.03 -16.33
CA THR A 224 -1.94 9.49 -16.45
C THR A 224 -0.60 9.89 -17.09
N ALA A 225 0.28 8.91 -17.36
CA ALA A 225 1.57 9.07 -18.02
C ALA A 225 1.73 8.01 -19.13
N ALA A 226 2.78 8.11 -19.96
CA ALA A 226 3.06 7.09 -20.95
C ALA A 226 3.35 5.71 -20.32
N ASP A 227 4.21 5.72 -19.29
CA ASP A 227 4.56 4.55 -18.48
C ASP A 227 4.44 4.88 -17.00
N TYR A 228 5.50 5.44 -16.39
CA TYR A 228 5.56 5.84 -14.98
C TYR A 228 5.34 7.34 -14.83
N ALA A 229 4.60 7.72 -13.83
CA ALA A 229 4.37 9.11 -13.51
C ALA A 229 5.59 9.71 -12.77
N PRO A 230 5.86 11.03 -12.93
CA PRO A 230 6.72 11.69 -11.97
C PRO A 230 6.13 11.59 -10.58
N ARG A 231 6.97 11.50 -9.55
CA ARG A 231 6.50 11.43 -8.16
C ARG A 231 5.57 12.64 -7.87
N PRO A 232 4.29 12.41 -7.53
CA PRO A 232 3.39 13.50 -7.14
C PRO A 232 3.87 14.24 -5.89
N ASP A 233 3.67 15.55 -5.83
CA ASP A 233 4.16 16.41 -4.74
C ASP A 233 3.61 16.00 -3.37
N TYR A 234 2.40 15.46 -3.31
CA TYR A 234 1.81 15.00 -2.07
C TYR A 234 2.46 13.72 -1.50
N ARG A 235 3.17 12.91 -2.32
CA ARG A 235 3.85 11.71 -1.83
C ARG A 235 5.23 12.09 -1.29
N PRO A 236 5.45 12.00 0.04
CA PRO A 236 6.74 12.34 0.62
C PRO A 236 7.81 11.33 0.22
N VAL A 237 9.06 11.78 0.20
CA VAL A 237 10.21 10.89 0.01
C VAL A 237 10.48 10.15 1.32
N THR A 238 10.28 8.84 1.34
CA THR A 238 10.49 8.01 2.53
C THR A 238 11.98 7.92 2.90
N LYS A 239 12.27 7.51 4.14
CA LYS A 239 13.66 7.25 4.56
C LYS A 239 14.32 6.14 3.73
N PHE A 240 13.55 5.11 3.38
CA PHE A 240 14.01 3.99 2.56
C PHE A 240 14.30 4.45 1.13
N GLU A 241 13.39 5.21 0.54
CA GLU A 241 13.55 5.81 -0.79
C GLU A 241 14.81 6.69 -0.86
N ARG A 242 15.02 7.58 0.13
CA ARG A 242 16.25 8.39 0.20
C ARG A 242 17.54 7.56 0.27
N ARG A 243 17.48 6.41 0.98
CA ARG A 243 18.62 5.49 1.04
C ARG A 243 18.80 4.78 -0.31
N GLY A 244 17.73 4.27 -0.89
CA GLY A 244 17.73 3.60 -2.19
C GLY A 244 18.28 4.50 -3.30
N LEU A 245 17.78 5.74 -3.41
CA LEU A 245 18.25 6.73 -4.38
C LEU A 245 19.76 7.00 -4.27
N ARG A 246 20.32 7.05 -3.05
CA ARG A 246 21.78 7.19 -2.84
C ARG A 246 22.57 5.96 -3.30
N LEU A 247 21.93 4.81 -3.39
CA LEU A 247 22.51 3.55 -3.87
C LEU A 247 22.23 3.31 -5.36
N GLY A 248 21.61 4.29 -6.06
CA GLY A 248 21.27 4.18 -7.48
C GLY A 248 19.99 3.40 -7.77
N HIS A 249 19.18 3.08 -6.75
CA HIS A 249 17.90 2.40 -6.94
C HIS A 249 16.85 3.39 -7.44
N GLY A 250 16.02 2.97 -8.41
CA GLY A 250 14.88 3.74 -8.88
C GLY A 250 13.67 3.60 -7.93
N VAL A 251 12.75 4.54 -8.06
CA VAL A 251 11.39 4.41 -7.52
C VAL A 251 10.43 4.72 -8.66
N TRP A 252 9.43 3.90 -8.80
CA TRP A 252 8.42 4.00 -9.86
C TRP A 252 7.07 4.36 -9.24
N ASP A 253 6.54 5.50 -9.65
CA ASP A 253 5.19 5.95 -9.33
C ASP A 253 4.26 5.64 -10.50
N LEU A 254 3.12 4.99 -10.22
CA LEU A 254 2.10 4.65 -11.19
C LEU A 254 0.80 5.31 -10.75
N VAL A 255 0.35 6.30 -11.52
CA VAL A 255 -0.88 7.04 -11.23
C VAL A 255 -1.88 6.77 -12.34
N PHE A 256 -2.97 6.12 -11.98
CA PHE A 256 -4.07 5.82 -12.88
C PHE A 256 -5.31 6.60 -12.45
N ARG A 257 -6.17 6.94 -13.41
CA ARG A 257 -7.43 7.63 -13.17
C ARG A 257 -8.60 6.75 -13.59
N LYS A 258 -9.65 6.74 -12.77
CA LYS A 258 -10.91 6.12 -13.16
C LYS A 258 -11.52 6.90 -14.32
N ARG A 259 -11.82 6.23 -15.43
CA ARG A 259 -12.48 6.85 -16.58
C ARG A 259 -13.82 7.43 -16.18
N ALA A 260 -14.19 8.56 -16.80
CA ALA A 260 -15.58 9.00 -16.78
C ALA A 260 -16.41 8.00 -17.58
N SER A 261 -17.56 7.62 -17.04
CA SER A 261 -18.50 6.72 -17.71
C SER A 261 -19.12 7.39 -18.91
#